data_dcad190770efde43aee39ce61c389ede
#
_entry.id   dcad190770efde43aee39ce61c389ede
#
_cell.length_a   1.000
_cell.length_b   1.000
_cell.length_c   1.000
_cell.angle_alpha   90.00
_cell.angle_beta   90.00
_cell.angle_gamma   90.00
#
_symmetry.space_group_name_H-M   'P 1'
#
loop_
_entity.id
_entity.type
_entity.pdbx_description
1 polymer ?
#
loop_
_entity_poly.entity_id
_entity_poly.type
_entity_poly.pdbx_seq_one_letter_code
_entity_poly.pdbx_strand_id
1 'polypeptide(L)'
;TKKARTLLTAFAGSIGIIGIALIMSLSTGFQKYIDKIQADTLSNYPLTIQTETSDMGSMFAAFGASIAQANEADEGVVVEQQMIAQMFAQVGSNDLESFKKHLERHYDEIDHTVSAIKYTYGIQPRIYVQSRNGDILQANPATLFDRLMGNSFMASFMQTDVFYEMIDNREMLDSQYEVLRGRWPEKYNELIVVLQDPSQITDYMAYTLGLKDAELLDGVLEQMMAGELVESVSDTEEWTYEDLMGLKLRLADVSDLYQYNSEYNLWEDMSENEAYLKTVFDQSEELQIV
;
A
#
# COMPACT_ATOMS: atom_id res chain seq x y z
N THR A 1 -44.71 55.13 25.40
CA THR A 1 -45.65 54.04 25.31
C THR A 1 -45.03 52.77 25.84
N LYS A 2 -45.72 52.09 26.78
CA LYS A 2 -45.21 50.87 27.46
C LYS A 2 -44.84 49.73 26.45
N LYS A 3 -45.61 49.58 25.38
CA LYS A 3 -45.41 48.55 24.34
C LYS A 3 -44.09 48.70 23.57
N ALA A 4 -43.65 49.89 23.21
CA ALA A 4 -42.42 50.14 22.51
C ALA A 4 -41.18 49.77 23.39
N ARG A 5 -41.21 50.06 24.69
CA ARG A 5 -40.15 49.77 25.63
C ARG A 5 -40.04 48.23 25.82
N THR A 6 -41.14 47.50 25.96
CA THR A 6 -41.15 46.04 26.10
C THR A 6 -40.65 45.37 24.79
N LEU A 7 -41.00 45.88 23.63
CA LEU A 7 -40.50 45.35 22.34
C LEU A 7 -39.03 45.59 22.18
N LEU A 8 -38.51 46.74 22.58
CA LEU A 8 -37.08 47.06 22.49
C LEU A 8 -36.23 46.19 23.45
N THR A 9 -36.69 45.95 24.68
CA THR A 9 -36.03 45.07 25.64
C THR A 9 -36.05 43.60 25.21
N ALA A 10 -37.18 43.12 24.66
CA ALA A 10 -37.28 41.78 24.09
C ALA A 10 -36.33 41.59 22.90
N PHE A 11 -36.26 42.61 22.03
CA PHE A 11 -35.32 42.57 20.88
C PHE A 11 -33.87 42.57 21.28
N ALA A 12 -33.47 43.40 22.26
CA ALA A 12 -32.13 43.42 22.82
C ALA A 12 -31.77 42.08 23.49
N GLY A 13 -32.70 41.45 24.23
CA GLY A 13 -32.48 40.14 24.81
C GLY A 13 -32.34 39.01 23.78
N SER A 14 -33.15 39.05 22.72
CA SER A 14 -33.10 38.05 21.65
C SER A 14 -31.76 38.10 20.86
N ILE A 15 -31.20 39.27 20.62
CA ILE A 15 -29.87 39.44 20.00
C ILE A 15 -28.79 38.77 20.82
N GLY A 16 -28.83 38.92 22.16
CA GLY A 16 -27.87 38.25 23.06
C GLY A 16 -27.97 36.72 23.00
N ILE A 17 -29.18 36.19 22.99
CA ILE A 17 -29.42 34.73 22.92
C ILE A 17 -28.94 34.19 21.54
N ILE A 18 -29.29 34.89 20.47
CA ILE A 18 -28.84 34.52 19.10
C ILE A 18 -27.32 34.55 19.02
N GLY A 19 -26.66 35.58 19.58
CA GLY A 19 -25.20 35.68 19.57
C GLY A 19 -24.57 34.50 20.32
N ILE A 20 -25.04 34.12 21.47
CA ILE A 20 -24.56 32.96 22.23
C ILE A 20 -24.80 31.67 21.46
N ALA A 21 -25.98 31.49 20.87
CA ALA A 21 -26.32 30.29 20.10
C ALA A 21 -25.41 30.14 18.87
N LEU A 22 -25.11 31.23 18.18
CA LEU A 22 -24.20 31.23 17.01
C LEU A 22 -22.77 30.85 17.44
N ILE A 23 -22.27 31.43 18.54
CA ILE A 23 -20.92 31.12 19.05
C ILE A 23 -20.83 29.65 19.46
N MET A 24 -21.85 29.14 20.18
CA MET A 24 -21.86 27.73 20.57
C MET A 24 -21.99 26.80 19.38
N SER A 25 -22.82 27.12 18.39
CA SER A 25 -22.95 26.34 17.17
C SER A 25 -21.65 26.31 16.37
N LEU A 26 -20.99 27.45 16.23
CA LEU A 26 -19.70 27.57 15.55
C LEU A 26 -18.61 26.79 16.31
N SER A 27 -18.54 26.93 17.63
CA SER A 27 -17.59 26.20 18.48
C SER A 27 -17.77 24.69 18.36
N THR A 28 -19.03 24.22 18.41
CA THR A 28 -19.33 22.79 18.26
C THR A 28 -19.01 22.30 16.83
N GLY A 29 -19.25 23.11 15.82
CA GLY A 29 -18.88 22.81 14.43
C GLY A 29 -17.36 22.71 14.26
N PHE A 30 -16.61 23.64 14.82
CA PHE A 30 -15.15 23.58 14.81
C PHE A 30 -14.61 22.36 15.54
N GLN A 31 -15.15 22.03 16.71
CA GLN A 31 -14.72 20.84 17.46
C GLN A 31 -14.92 19.57 16.62
N LYS A 32 -16.11 19.38 16.06
CA LYS A 32 -16.40 18.23 15.19
C LYS A 32 -15.48 18.17 13.96
N TYR A 33 -15.15 19.33 13.39
CA TYR A 33 -14.24 19.40 12.25
C TYR A 33 -12.80 19.00 12.62
N ILE A 34 -12.33 19.49 13.79
CA ILE A 34 -11.01 19.11 14.32
C ILE A 34 -10.97 17.62 14.63
N ASP A 35 -11.98 17.09 15.32
CA ASP A 35 -12.08 15.67 15.66
C ASP A 35 -12.07 14.80 14.39
N LYS A 36 -12.78 15.25 13.34
CA LYS A 36 -12.76 14.55 12.05
C LYS A 36 -11.38 14.57 11.40
N ILE A 37 -10.72 15.74 11.31
CA ILE A 37 -9.35 15.83 10.74
C ILE A 37 -8.36 14.95 11.52
N GLN A 38 -8.46 14.93 12.85
CA GLN A 38 -7.61 14.09 13.67
C GLN A 38 -7.86 12.60 13.39
N ALA A 39 -9.10 12.17 13.32
CA ALA A 39 -9.46 10.80 13.00
C ALA A 39 -8.95 10.40 11.59
N ASP A 40 -9.20 11.24 10.59
CA ASP A 40 -8.75 11.02 9.22
C ASP A 40 -7.20 10.93 9.13
N THR A 41 -6.50 11.81 9.86
CA THR A 41 -5.02 11.82 9.89
C THR A 41 -4.47 10.57 10.57
N LEU A 42 -5.01 10.17 11.72
CA LEU A 42 -4.57 8.98 12.45
C LEU A 42 -4.85 7.69 11.68
N SER A 43 -5.93 7.64 10.91
CA SER A 43 -6.28 6.51 10.06
C SER A 43 -5.32 6.34 8.88
N ASN A 44 -4.83 7.46 8.31
CA ASN A 44 -3.89 7.45 7.21
C ASN A 44 -2.45 7.10 7.63
N TYR A 45 -2.10 7.26 8.91
CA TYR A 45 -0.77 6.97 9.44
C TYR A 45 -0.86 5.98 10.60
N PRO A 46 -1.09 4.68 10.31
CA PRO A 46 -1.18 3.65 11.34
C PRO A 46 0.15 3.48 12.07
N LEU A 47 0.07 3.20 13.37
CA LEU A 47 1.24 2.79 14.14
C LEU A 47 1.63 1.37 13.74
N THR A 48 2.80 1.20 13.14
CA THR A 48 3.31 -0.10 12.72
C THR A 48 4.42 -0.55 13.66
N ILE A 49 4.32 -1.77 14.18
CA ILE A 49 5.34 -2.42 15.00
C ILE A 49 5.80 -3.67 14.25
N GLN A 50 7.08 -3.72 13.89
CA GLN A 50 7.66 -4.80 13.10
C GLN A 50 8.61 -5.65 13.95
N THR A 51 8.85 -6.91 13.53
CA THR A 51 9.81 -7.81 14.19
C THR A 51 11.22 -7.25 14.20
N GLU A 52 11.63 -6.67 13.09
CA GLU A 52 12.92 -6.02 12.92
C GLU A 52 12.72 -4.54 12.66
N THR A 53 13.40 -3.72 13.43
CA THR A 53 13.37 -2.29 13.23
C THR A 53 14.65 -1.90 12.51
N SER A 54 14.57 -1.76 11.19
CA SER A 54 15.61 -1.10 10.41
C SER A 54 15.20 0.35 10.19
N ASP A 55 15.83 1.25 10.92
CA ASP A 55 15.63 2.68 10.67
C ASP A 55 16.48 3.11 9.47
N MET A 56 15.84 3.22 8.31
CA MET A 56 16.49 3.67 7.08
C MET A 56 17.14 5.05 7.24
N GLY A 57 16.55 5.93 8.04
CA GLY A 57 17.12 7.25 8.32
C GLY A 57 18.46 7.13 9.05
N SER A 58 18.54 6.29 10.07
CA SER A 58 19.77 6.04 10.80
C SER A 58 20.80 5.29 9.95
N MET A 59 20.36 4.41 9.05
CA MET A 59 21.23 3.72 8.09
C MET A 59 21.87 4.71 7.08
N PHE A 60 21.09 5.64 6.52
CA PHE A 60 21.62 6.69 5.67
C PHE A 60 22.51 7.68 6.43
N ALA A 61 22.18 7.99 7.69
CA ALA A 61 23.02 8.84 8.54
C ALA A 61 24.37 8.16 8.86
N ALA A 62 24.37 6.87 9.17
CA ALA A 62 25.58 6.09 9.40
C ALA A 62 26.44 5.98 8.13
N PHE A 63 25.81 5.77 6.97
CA PHE A 63 26.49 5.78 5.67
C PHE A 63 27.12 7.14 5.36
N GLY A 64 26.39 8.24 5.58
CA GLY A 64 26.90 9.60 5.42
C GLY A 64 28.06 9.91 6.37
N ALA A 65 27.97 9.47 7.63
CA ALA A 65 29.05 9.61 8.61
C ALA A 65 30.32 8.82 8.23
N SER A 66 30.16 7.62 7.66
CA SER A 66 31.29 6.80 7.21
C SER A 66 32.02 7.44 6.02
N ILE A 67 31.28 8.06 5.09
CA ILE A 67 31.87 8.84 3.99
C ILE A 67 32.62 10.07 4.52
N ALA A 68 32.08 10.77 5.52
CA ALA A 68 32.72 11.92 6.13
C ALA A 68 34.04 11.54 6.82
N GLN A 69 34.08 10.42 7.55
CA GLN A 69 35.31 9.90 8.17
C GLN A 69 36.36 9.48 7.14
N ALA A 70 35.96 8.92 5.99
CA ALA A 70 36.89 8.58 4.92
C ALA A 70 37.59 9.82 4.32
N ASN A 71 36.94 10.97 4.34
CA ASN A 71 37.51 12.24 3.87
C ASN A 71 38.49 12.88 4.87
N GLU A 72 38.53 12.42 6.13
CA GLU A 72 39.46 12.91 7.16
C GLU A 72 40.72 12.03 7.30
N ALA A 73 40.85 10.96 6.49
CA ALA A 73 42.02 10.11 6.51
C ALA A 73 43.26 10.84 5.99
N ASP A 74 44.41 10.66 6.66
CA ASP A 74 45.69 11.20 6.22
C ASP A 74 46.08 10.68 4.84
N GLU A 75 46.79 11.51 4.07
CA GLU A 75 47.24 11.19 2.73
C GLU A 75 48.15 9.93 2.72
N GLY A 76 47.72 8.89 2.01
CA GLY A 76 48.43 7.60 1.91
C GLY A 76 48.00 6.54 2.93
N VAL A 77 46.99 6.80 3.77
CA VAL A 77 46.41 5.81 4.68
C VAL A 77 45.07 5.30 4.12
N VAL A 78 44.91 3.97 4.08
CA VAL A 78 43.63 3.34 3.71
C VAL A 78 42.94 2.89 4.99
N VAL A 79 41.75 3.42 5.24
CA VAL A 79 40.94 3.11 6.43
C VAL A 79 39.83 2.15 6.05
N GLU A 80 39.64 1.10 6.83
CA GLU A 80 38.51 0.17 6.67
C GLU A 80 37.20 0.86 7.04
N GLN A 81 36.23 0.83 6.12
CA GLN A 81 34.85 1.24 6.39
C GLN A 81 34.03 0.05 6.87
N GLN A 82 33.58 0.08 8.11
CA GLN A 82 32.79 -1.00 8.75
C GLN A 82 31.29 -0.91 8.34
N MET A 83 31.01 -0.87 7.03
CA MET A 83 29.66 -0.72 6.51
C MET A 83 28.73 -1.87 6.92
N ILE A 84 29.22 -3.10 6.83
CA ILE A 84 28.45 -4.31 7.17
C ILE A 84 28.17 -4.36 8.68
N ALA A 85 29.15 -4.09 9.52
CA ALA A 85 28.98 -4.08 10.96
C ALA A 85 27.98 -3.01 11.42
N GLN A 86 27.97 -1.83 10.78
CA GLN A 86 27.04 -0.76 11.07
C GLN A 86 25.61 -1.07 10.60
N MET A 87 25.44 -1.74 9.47
CA MET A 87 24.12 -2.19 9.02
C MET A 87 23.47 -3.15 10.01
N PHE A 88 24.23 -4.10 10.55
CA PHE A 88 23.69 -5.09 11.50
C PHE A 88 23.62 -4.58 12.95
N ALA A 89 24.41 -3.59 13.33
CA ALA A 89 24.40 -3.04 14.69
C ALA A 89 23.11 -2.29 15.05
N GLN A 90 22.30 -1.90 14.06
CA GLN A 90 21.08 -1.13 14.26
C GLN A 90 19.80 -1.95 14.08
N VAL A 91 19.91 -3.26 13.88
CA VAL A 91 18.74 -4.14 13.80
C VAL A 91 18.30 -4.51 15.21
N GLY A 92 17.24 -3.87 15.69
CA GLY A 92 16.53 -4.28 16.91
C GLY A 92 15.55 -5.39 16.60
N SER A 93 15.40 -6.36 17.50
CA SER A 93 14.35 -7.39 17.39
C SER A 93 13.27 -7.17 18.45
N ASN A 94 12.01 -7.12 18.04
CA ASN A 94 10.85 -7.01 18.90
C ASN A 94 10.22 -8.40 19.13
N ASP A 95 9.86 -8.73 20.37
CA ASP A 95 9.09 -9.93 20.69
C ASP A 95 7.61 -9.69 20.40
N LEU A 96 7.24 -9.79 19.12
CA LEU A 96 5.85 -9.57 18.67
C LEU A 96 4.91 -10.66 19.15
N GLU A 97 5.39 -11.89 19.42
CA GLU A 97 4.55 -12.97 19.94
C GLU A 97 4.05 -12.65 21.35
N SER A 98 4.95 -12.25 22.24
CA SER A 98 4.59 -11.83 23.59
C SER A 98 3.75 -10.56 23.59
N PHE A 99 4.05 -9.62 22.70
CA PHE A 99 3.29 -8.39 22.54
C PHE A 99 1.86 -8.66 22.06
N LYS A 100 1.67 -9.51 21.06
CA LYS A 100 0.34 -9.93 20.59
C LYS A 100 -0.49 -10.54 21.72
N LYS A 101 0.10 -11.49 22.47
CA LYS A 101 -0.55 -12.12 23.62
C LYS A 101 -0.91 -11.10 24.74
N HIS A 102 -0.10 -10.06 24.89
CA HIS A 102 -0.39 -8.96 25.83
C HIS A 102 -1.58 -8.12 25.35
N LEU A 103 -1.60 -7.71 24.09
CA LEU A 103 -2.71 -6.98 23.50
C LEU A 103 -4.03 -7.74 23.57
N GLU A 104 -4.02 -9.03 23.24
CA GLU A 104 -5.22 -9.89 23.29
C GLU A 104 -5.79 -10.02 24.72
N ARG A 105 -4.92 -10.07 25.73
CA ARG A 105 -5.33 -10.16 27.13
C ARG A 105 -5.87 -8.85 27.70
N HIS A 106 -5.44 -7.71 27.18
CA HIS A 106 -5.78 -6.37 27.67
C HIS A 106 -6.59 -5.59 26.63
N TYR A 107 -7.24 -6.29 25.70
CA TYR A 107 -8.00 -5.66 24.63
C TYR A 107 -9.07 -4.71 25.17
N ASP A 108 -9.78 -5.11 26.21
CA ASP A 108 -10.84 -4.32 26.88
C ASP A 108 -10.34 -2.97 27.44
N GLU A 109 -9.03 -2.84 27.69
CA GLU A 109 -8.44 -1.60 28.18
C GLU A 109 -8.13 -0.60 27.06
N ILE A 110 -7.97 -1.10 25.83
CA ILE A 110 -7.52 -0.30 24.68
C ILE A 110 -8.57 -0.19 23.57
N ASP A 111 -9.63 -0.99 23.58
CA ASP A 111 -10.65 -1.05 22.52
C ASP A 111 -11.25 0.32 22.17
N HIS A 112 -11.41 1.19 23.18
CA HIS A 112 -11.94 2.54 23.02
C HIS A 112 -10.92 3.56 22.45
N THR A 113 -9.63 3.18 22.34
CA THR A 113 -8.54 4.04 21.87
C THR A 113 -8.00 3.64 20.50
N VAL A 114 -8.35 2.45 20.00
CA VAL A 114 -7.89 1.92 18.72
C VAL A 114 -9.08 1.64 17.81
N SER A 115 -8.98 2.04 16.55
CA SER A 115 -10.02 1.79 15.53
C SER A 115 -9.96 0.38 14.98
N ALA A 116 -8.74 -0.18 14.85
CA ALA A 116 -8.49 -1.54 14.39
C ALA A 116 -7.08 -1.99 14.77
N ILE A 117 -6.89 -3.30 14.93
CA ILE A 117 -5.57 -3.93 15.09
C ILE A 117 -5.44 -4.97 13.96
N LYS A 118 -4.40 -4.82 13.14
CA LYS A 118 -4.10 -5.73 12.06
C LYS A 118 -2.79 -6.46 12.34
N TYR A 119 -2.81 -7.80 12.22
CA TYR A 119 -1.63 -8.64 12.34
C TYR A 119 -1.20 -9.11 10.95
N THR A 120 0.05 -8.83 10.58
CA THR A 120 0.64 -9.31 9.33
C THR A 120 1.75 -10.31 9.61
N TYR A 121 1.77 -11.42 8.86
CA TYR A 121 2.69 -12.54 9.09
C TYR A 121 3.75 -12.67 7.99
N GLY A 122 3.94 -11.64 7.18
CA GLY A 122 4.92 -11.64 6.09
C GLY A 122 4.62 -12.64 4.97
N ILE A 123 3.37 -13.11 4.87
CA ILE A 123 2.93 -13.98 3.79
C ILE A 123 2.51 -13.09 2.63
N GLN A 124 3.15 -13.27 1.47
CA GLN A 124 2.77 -12.59 0.24
C GLN A 124 1.97 -13.58 -0.63
N PRO A 125 0.67 -13.35 -0.82
CA PRO A 125 -0.14 -14.18 -1.69
C PRO A 125 0.36 -14.08 -3.14
N ARG A 126 0.43 -15.19 -3.85
CA ARG A 126 0.76 -15.23 -5.28
C ARG A 126 -0.49 -14.99 -6.10
N ILE A 127 -0.64 -13.77 -6.60
CA ILE A 127 -1.80 -13.38 -7.42
C ILE A 127 -1.34 -13.21 -8.85
N TYR A 128 -2.04 -13.89 -9.74
CA TYR A 128 -1.83 -13.82 -11.17
C TYR A 128 -3.03 -13.16 -11.85
N VAL A 129 -2.76 -12.47 -12.94
CA VAL A 129 -3.77 -11.83 -13.77
C VAL A 129 -3.63 -12.28 -15.21
N GLN A 130 -4.75 -12.47 -15.91
CA GLN A 130 -4.73 -12.67 -17.34
C GLN A 130 -4.79 -11.32 -18.04
N SER A 131 -3.70 -10.99 -18.79
CA SER A 131 -3.62 -9.78 -19.61
C SER A 131 -4.63 -9.80 -20.76
N ARG A 132 -4.85 -8.68 -21.41
CA ARG A 132 -5.68 -8.57 -22.61
C ARG A 132 -5.21 -9.45 -23.77
N ASN A 133 -3.90 -9.68 -23.86
CA ASN A 133 -3.28 -10.54 -24.88
C ASN A 133 -3.44 -12.03 -24.55
N GLY A 134 -3.91 -12.36 -23.35
CA GLY A 134 -4.10 -13.71 -22.86
C GLY A 134 -2.92 -14.29 -22.07
N ASP A 135 -1.87 -13.52 -21.89
CA ASP A 135 -0.69 -13.89 -21.11
C ASP A 135 -1.01 -13.87 -19.62
N ILE A 136 -0.36 -14.74 -18.86
CA ILE A 136 -0.50 -14.79 -17.42
C ILE A 136 0.66 -14.02 -16.78
N LEU A 137 0.33 -12.95 -16.08
CA LEU A 137 1.29 -12.08 -15.41
C LEU A 137 1.16 -12.24 -13.89
N GLN A 138 2.28 -12.22 -13.18
CA GLN A 138 2.27 -12.15 -11.73
C GLN A 138 2.00 -10.71 -11.28
N ALA A 139 0.83 -10.48 -10.70
CA ALA A 139 0.42 -9.18 -10.20
C ALA A 139 0.83 -8.96 -8.74
N ASN A 140 0.97 -10.04 -7.94
CA ASN A 140 1.49 -9.96 -6.57
C ASN A 140 2.38 -11.16 -6.22
N PRO A 141 3.57 -10.97 -5.60
CA PRO A 141 4.25 -9.67 -5.57
C PRO A 141 4.48 -9.13 -6.97
N ALA A 142 4.42 -7.82 -7.12
CA ALA A 142 4.58 -7.18 -8.42
C ALA A 142 6.01 -7.35 -8.93
N THR A 143 6.15 -7.80 -10.18
CA THR A 143 7.46 -8.09 -10.80
C THR A 143 7.88 -7.06 -11.84
N LEU A 144 7.10 -5.99 -11.99
CA LEU A 144 7.34 -4.98 -13.03
C LEU A 144 8.71 -4.31 -12.91
N PHE A 145 9.13 -3.95 -11.71
CA PHE A 145 10.45 -3.34 -11.50
C PHE A 145 11.60 -4.33 -11.63
N ASP A 146 11.39 -5.61 -11.30
CA ASP A 146 12.38 -6.65 -11.54
C ASP A 146 12.64 -6.82 -13.03
N ARG A 147 11.60 -6.72 -13.85
CA ARG A 147 11.69 -6.73 -15.32
C ARG A 147 12.44 -5.51 -15.86
N LEU A 148 12.14 -4.31 -15.34
CA LEU A 148 12.75 -3.05 -15.80
C LEU A 148 14.20 -2.86 -15.36
N MET A 149 14.56 -3.28 -14.15
CA MET A 149 15.85 -3.01 -13.51
C MET A 149 16.68 -4.27 -13.25
N GLY A 150 16.16 -5.43 -13.65
CA GLY A 150 16.73 -6.73 -13.27
C GLY A 150 16.66 -6.94 -11.76
N ASN A 151 17.21 -8.06 -11.26
CA ASN A 151 17.28 -8.37 -9.82
C ASN A 151 18.30 -7.45 -9.11
N SER A 152 18.17 -6.14 -9.30
CA SER A 152 19.05 -5.18 -8.65
C SER A 152 18.51 -4.84 -7.26
N PHE A 153 19.42 -4.52 -6.33
CA PHE A 153 19.06 -4.01 -5.01
C PHE A 153 18.11 -2.80 -5.08
N MET A 154 18.24 -1.96 -6.12
CA MET A 154 17.36 -0.82 -6.34
C MET A 154 15.93 -1.23 -6.70
N ALA A 155 15.72 -2.32 -7.44
CA ALA A 155 14.38 -2.82 -7.76
C ALA A 155 13.59 -3.16 -6.49
N SER A 156 14.24 -3.77 -5.49
CA SER A 156 13.62 -4.10 -4.21
C SER A 156 13.13 -2.88 -3.41
N PHE A 157 13.77 -1.71 -3.60
CA PHE A 157 13.33 -0.46 -2.95
C PHE A 157 12.20 0.24 -3.71
N MET A 158 12.08 -0.01 -5.00
CA MET A 158 11.05 0.62 -5.84
C MET A 158 9.81 -0.27 -5.96
N GLN A 159 9.89 -1.52 -5.52
CA GLN A 159 8.77 -2.46 -5.55
C GLN A 159 7.63 -1.90 -4.69
N THR A 160 6.50 -1.63 -5.33
CA THR A 160 5.29 -1.15 -4.68
C THR A 160 4.23 -2.24 -4.78
N ASP A 161 3.82 -2.78 -3.63
CA ASP A 161 2.69 -3.70 -3.61
C ASP A 161 1.42 -2.98 -4.05
N VAL A 162 0.64 -3.63 -4.91
CA VAL A 162 -0.67 -3.12 -5.35
C VAL A 162 -1.82 -3.83 -4.65
N PHE A 163 -1.54 -4.93 -3.94
CA PHE A 163 -2.53 -5.68 -3.18
C PHE A 163 -2.29 -5.51 -1.69
N TYR A 164 -3.34 -5.10 -1.01
CA TYR A 164 -3.33 -4.90 0.45
C TYR A 164 -4.52 -5.61 1.08
N GLU A 165 -4.27 -6.23 2.21
CA GLU A 165 -5.37 -6.77 3.01
C GLU A 165 -6.21 -5.62 3.58
N MET A 166 -7.51 -5.67 3.36
CA MET A 166 -8.46 -4.69 3.85
C MET A 166 -8.65 -4.82 5.37
N ILE A 167 -8.84 -3.70 6.05
CA ILE A 167 -9.17 -3.67 7.47
C ILE A 167 -10.63 -4.09 7.67
N ASP A 168 -10.88 -4.99 8.62
CA ASP A 168 -12.23 -5.44 8.99
C ASP A 168 -12.89 -4.44 9.96
N ASN A 169 -13.12 -3.22 9.48
CA ASN A 169 -13.86 -2.19 10.18
C ASN A 169 -14.69 -1.38 9.18
N ARG A 170 -15.96 -1.77 9.04
CA ARG A 170 -16.89 -1.18 8.06
C ARG A 170 -17.11 0.31 8.28
N GLU A 171 -17.25 0.74 9.51
CA GLU A 171 -17.50 2.16 9.83
C GLU A 171 -16.31 3.03 9.39
N MET A 172 -15.10 2.53 9.63
CA MET A 172 -13.87 3.19 9.19
C MET A 172 -13.79 3.25 7.65
N LEU A 173 -14.08 2.14 6.96
CA LEU A 173 -14.06 2.08 5.50
C LEU A 173 -15.08 3.05 4.90
N ASP A 174 -16.33 3.06 5.39
CA ASP A 174 -17.38 3.97 4.91
C ASP A 174 -17.06 5.45 5.21
N SER A 175 -16.21 5.73 6.20
CA SER A 175 -15.77 7.11 6.50
C SER A 175 -14.68 7.62 5.57
N GLN A 176 -13.85 6.72 5.02
CA GLN A 176 -12.66 7.06 4.23
C GLN A 176 -12.85 6.88 2.73
N TYR A 177 -13.73 5.99 2.32
CA TYR A 177 -13.91 5.61 0.92
C TYR A 177 -15.36 5.81 0.47
N GLU A 178 -15.52 6.21 -0.76
CA GLU A 178 -16.80 6.26 -1.46
C GLU A 178 -16.91 5.10 -2.44
N VAL A 179 -18.00 4.33 -2.38
CA VAL A 179 -18.25 3.24 -3.34
C VAL A 179 -18.75 3.83 -4.65
N LEU A 180 -17.91 3.85 -5.67
CA LEU A 180 -18.24 4.37 -7.01
C LEU A 180 -19.04 3.35 -7.81
N ARG A 181 -18.72 2.07 -7.68
CA ARG A 181 -19.37 0.97 -8.38
C ARG A 181 -19.26 -0.32 -7.54
N GLY A 182 -20.27 -1.19 -7.64
CA GLY A 182 -20.27 -2.47 -6.96
C GLY A 182 -20.65 -2.39 -5.47
N ARG A 183 -19.99 -3.14 -4.63
CA ARG A 183 -20.22 -3.26 -3.19
C ARG A 183 -18.93 -3.57 -2.43
N TRP A 184 -18.99 -3.51 -1.13
CA TRP A 184 -17.90 -4.02 -0.29
C TRP A 184 -17.80 -5.55 -0.33
N PRO A 185 -16.57 -6.11 -0.18
CA PRO A 185 -16.36 -7.55 -0.09
C PRO A 185 -17.08 -8.17 1.11
N GLU A 186 -17.61 -9.36 0.89
CA GLU A 186 -18.26 -10.20 1.91
C GLU A 186 -17.56 -11.56 2.07
N LYS A 187 -16.67 -11.88 1.12
CA LYS A 187 -15.95 -13.16 1.09
C LYS A 187 -14.44 -12.89 0.98
N TYR A 188 -13.66 -13.86 1.43
CA TYR A 188 -12.20 -13.78 1.44
C TYR A 188 -11.55 -13.66 0.05
N ASN A 189 -12.24 -14.11 -1.00
CA ASN A 189 -11.78 -14.07 -2.38
C ASN A 189 -12.38 -12.90 -3.19
N GLU A 190 -12.98 -11.95 -2.51
CA GLU A 190 -13.48 -10.74 -3.13
C GLU A 190 -12.51 -9.58 -2.91
N LEU A 191 -12.29 -8.80 -3.96
CA LEU A 191 -11.38 -7.67 -4.01
C LEU A 191 -12.13 -6.38 -4.31
N ILE A 192 -11.53 -5.26 -3.94
CA ILE A 192 -11.92 -3.93 -4.40
C ILE A 192 -10.74 -3.25 -5.08
N VAL A 193 -11.04 -2.38 -6.04
CA VAL A 193 -10.06 -1.48 -6.63
C VAL A 193 -10.19 -0.13 -5.96
N VAL A 194 -9.12 0.37 -5.36
CA VAL A 194 -9.09 1.70 -4.73
C VAL A 194 -8.45 2.68 -5.70
N LEU A 195 -9.18 3.70 -6.09
CA LEU A 195 -8.72 4.79 -6.94
C LEU A 195 -8.44 6.01 -6.07
N GLN A 196 -7.31 6.69 -6.26
CA GLN A 196 -7.02 7.96 -5.58
C GLN A 196 -7.89 9.10 -6.13
N ASP A 197 -8.19 9.04 -7.43
CA ASP A 197 -9.11 9.92 -8.13
C ASP A 197 -10.10 9.05 -8.91
N PRO A 198 -11.42 9.33 -8.89
CA PRO A 198 -12.42 8.52 -9.58
C PRO A 198 -12.18 8.32 -11.08
N SER A 199 -11.38 9.17 -11.69
CA SER A 199 -11.11 9.17 -13.14
C SER A 199 -9.69 8.72 -13.50
N GLN A 200 -8.85 8.30 -12.51
CA GLN A 200 -7.44 8.05 -12.75
C GLN A 200 -6.97 6.72 -12.14
N ILE A 201 -6.16 6.02 -12.91
CA ILE A 201 -5.37 4.87 -12.49
C ILE A 201 -3.91 5.14 -12.85
N THR A 202 -2.97 4.71 -12.01
CA THR A 202 -1.55 4.85 -12.34
C THR A 202 -1.15 3.87 -13.45
N ASP A 203 -0.21 4.26 -14.29
CA ASP A 203 0.35 3.38 -15.32
C ASP A 203 0.99 2.14 -14.69
N TYR A 204 1.68 2.28 -13.55
CA TYR A 204 2.21 1.16 -12.77
C TYR A 204 1.13 0.12 -12.46
N MET A 205 -0.03 0.55 -11.98
CA MET A 205 -1.15 -0.33 -11.69
C MET A 205 -1.72 -0.94 -13.00
N ALA A 206 -1.80 -0.14 -14.08
CA ALA A 206 -2.31 -0.61 -15.36
C ALA A 206 -1.42 -1.71 -15.96
N TYR A 207 -0.09 -1.58 -15.89
CA TYR A 207 0.85 -2.63 -16.31
C TYR A 207 0.79 -3.85 -15.40
N THR A 208 0.77 -3.64 -14.08
CA THR A 208 0.75 -4.75 -13.10
C THR A 208 -0.54 -5.58 -13.21
N LEU A 209 -1.67 -4.96 -13.50
CA LEU A 209 -2.95 -5.64 -13.69
C LEU A 209 -3.18 -6.15 -15.14
N GLY A 210 -2.19 -6.05 -16.02
CA GLY A 210 -2.28 -6.53 -17.39
C GLY A 210 -3.29 -5.76 -18.26
N LEU A 211 -3.67 -4.55 -17.87
CA LEU A 211 -4.48 -3.64 -18.67
C LEU A 211 -3.67 -3.03 -19.80
N LYS A 212 -2.38 -2.76 -19.57
CA LYS A 212 -1.38 -2.37 -20.55
C LYS A 212 -0.38 -3.50 -20.78
N ASP A 213 0.13 -3.57 -21.99
CA ASP A 213 1.14 -4.55 -22.37
C ASP A 213 2.50 -4.16 -21.81
N ALA A 214 3.05 -4.98 -20.92
CA ALA A 214 4.35 -4.75 -20.30
C ALA A 214 5.53 -4.84 -21.29
N GLU A 215 5.36 -5.47 -22.48
CA GLU A 215 6.39 -5.50 -23.52
C GLU A 215 6.70 -4.10 -24.06
N LEU A 216 5.75 -3.17 -23.97
CA LEU A 216 5.99 -1.77 -24.36
C LEU A 216 7.08 -1.12 -23.51
N LEU A 217 7.26 -1.57 -22.27
CA LEU A 217 8.30 -1.06 -21.37
C LEU A 217 9.70 -1.56 -21.75
N ASP A 218 9.81 -2.72 -22.40
CA ASP A 218 11.10 -3.26 -22.83
C ASP A 218 11.75 -2.32 -23.89
N GLY A 219 10.95 -1.76 -24.81
CA GLY A 219 11.41 -0.77 -25.77
C GLY A 219 11.85 0.56 -25.10
N VAL A 220 11.18 0.98 -24.05
CA VAL A 220 11.57 2.16 -23.25
C VAL A 220 12.91 1.90 -22.56
N LEU A 221 13.09 0.72 -21.99
CA LEU A 221 14.32 0.33 -21.32
C LEU A 221 15.50 0.29 -22.29
N GLU A 222 15.32 -0.29 -23.49
CA GLU A 222 16.36 -0.31 -24.54
C GLU A 222 16.79 1.11 -24.94
N GLN A 223 15.85 2.04 -25.11
CA GLN A 223 16.14 3.45 -25.41
C GLN A 223 16.90 4.12 -24.27
N MET A 224 16.48 3.90 -23.00
CA MET A 224 17.19 4.42 -21.83
C MET A 224 18.63 3.88 -21.75
N MET A 225 18.83 2.59 -21.97
CA MET A 225 20.16 1.97 -21.96
C MET A 225 21.05 2.45 -23.11
N ALA A 226 20.44 2.79 -24.25
CA ALA A 226 21.13 3.40 -25.38
C ALA A 226 21.50 4.88 -25.15
N GLY A 227 21.02 5.49 -24.05
CA GLY A 227 21.21 6.92 -23.79
C GLY A 227 20.38 7.82 -24.70
N GLU A 228 19.35 7.29 -25.32
CA GLU A 228 18.42 8.02 -26.15
C GLU A 228 17.37 8.73 -25.28
N LEU A 229 16.87 9.86 -25.78
CA LEU A 229 15.72 10.51 -25.13
C LEU A 229 14.50 9.62 -25.35
N VAL A 230 13.96 9.08 -24.27
CA VAL A 230 12.69 8.37 -24.30
C VAL A 230 11.62 9.38 -24.71
N GLU A 231 11.15 9.31 -25.95
CA GLU A 231 9.92 9.98 -26.33
C GLU A 231 8.82 9.35 -25.48
N SER A 232 8.15 10.17 -24.67
CA SER A 232 7.12 9.72 -23.72
C SER A 232 6.24 8.65 -24.36
N VAL A 233 6.11 7.48 -23.73
CA VAL A 233 5.10 6.47 -24.05
C VAL A 233 3.75 7.09 -23.67
N SER A 234 3.26 7.99 -24.51
CA SER A 234 2.17 8.91 -24.17
C SER A 234 0.81 8.49 -24.69
N ASP A 235 0.63 7.23 -25.06
CA ASP A 235 -0.72 6.75 -25.34
C ASP A 235 -1.42 6.50 -24.00
N THR A 236 -2.17 7.53 -23.59
CA THR A 236 -3.11 7.41 -22.48
C THR A 236 -4.27 6.55 -22.97
N GLU A 237 -4.37 5.35 -22.40
CA GLU A 237 -5.52 4.49 -22.63
C GLU A 237 -6.62 4.84 -21.61
N GLU A 238 -7.87 4.61 -22.00
CA GLU A 238 -9.05 4.80 -21.15
C GLU A 238 -9.68 3.45 -20.83
N TRP A 239 -10.06 3.25 -19.57
CA TRP A 239 -10.75 2.04 -19.12
C TRP A 239 -12.03 2.44 -18.36
N THR A 240 -13.04 1.61 -18.52
CA THR A 240 -14.28 1.73 -17.76
C THR A 240 -14.15 0.99 -16.42
N TYR A 241 -15.05 1.28 -15.47
CA TYR A 241 -15.11 0.50 -14.22
C TYR A 241 -15.43 -0.97 -14.49
N GLU A 242 -16.21 -1.26 -15.53
CA GLU A 242 -16.52 -2.61 -15.98
C GLU A 242 -15.26 -3.35 -16.48
N ASP A 243 -14.33 -2.67 -17.13
CA ASP A 243 -13.04 -3.27 -17.54
C ASP A 243 -12.21 -3.65 -16.33
N LEU A 244 -12.19 -2.82 -15.27
CA LEU A 244 -11.49 -3.13 -14.03
C LEU A 244 -12.15 -4.29 -13.28
N MET A 245 -13.48 -4.28 -13.17
CA MET A 245 -14.23 -5.36 -12.52
C MET A 245 -14.18 -6.67 -13.30
N GLY A 246 -13.92 -6.61 -14.60
CA GLY A 246 -13.80 -7.77 -15.49
C GLY A 246 -12.43 -8.45 -15.48
N LEU A 247 -11.46 -7.96 -14.69
CA LEU A 247 -10.13 -8.55 -14.60
C LEU A 247 -10.20 -9.98 -14.06
N LYS A 248 -9.52 -10.89 -14.74
CA LYS A 248 -9.41 -12.29 -14.31
C LYS A 248 -8.18 -12.44 -13.43
N LEU A 249 -8.42 -12.52 -12.13
CA LEU A 249 -7.42 -12.67 -11.10
C LEU A 249 -7.51 -14.04 -10.46
N ARG A 250 -6.37 -14.65 -10.16
CA ARG A 250 -6.28 -15.96 -9.52
C ARG A 250 -5.25 -15.94 -8.39
N LEU A 251 -5.60 -16.60 -7.30
CA LEU A 251 -4.70 -16.85 -6.18
C LEU A 251 -4.13 -18.26 -6.33
N ALA A 252 -2.83 -18.36 -6.59
CA ALA A 252 -2.14 -19.63 -6.70
C ALA A 252 -1.40 -19.97 -5.41
N ASP A 253 -1.44 -21.23 -5.02
CA ASP A 253 -0.56 -21.72 -3.96
C ASP A 253 0.86 -21.82 -4.48
N VAL A 254 1.82 -21.43 -3.63
CA VAL A 254 3.25 -21.48 -4.00
C VAL A 254 3.67 -22.90 -4.36
N SER A 255 3.12 -23.90 -3.69
CA SER A 255 3.39 -25.32 -3.98
C SER A 255 3.01 -25.74 -5.40
N ASP A 256 1.98 -25.13 -5.97
CA ASP A 256 1.50 -25.47 -7.31
C ASP A 256 2.40 -24.95 -8.42
N LEU A 257 3.31 -24.03 -8.09
CA LEU A 257 4.33 -23.52 -9.02
C LEU A 257 5.55 -24.44 -9.15
N TYR A 258 5.63 -25.49 -8.33
CA TYR A 258 6.74 -26.43 -8.34
C TYR A 258 6.34 -27.78 -8.90
N GLN A 259 7.20 -28.35 -9.74
CA GLN A 259 7.06 -29.71 -10.25
C GLN A 259 8.20 -30.60 -9.72
N TYR A 260 7.83 -31.78 -9.22
CA TYR A 260 8.85 -32.74 -8.77
C TYR A 260 9.50 -33.45 -9.94
N ASN A 261 10.82 -33.30 -10.07
CA ASN A 261 11.63 -34.02 -11.04
C ASN A 261 12.26 -35.26 -10.39
N SER A 262 11.73 -36.43 -10.78
CA SER A 262 12.16 -37.73 -10.23
C SER A 262 13.55 -38.17 -10.69
N GLU A 263 14.06 -37.63 -11.79
CA GLU A 263 15.39 -37.96 -12.34
C GLU A 263 16.49 -37.33 -11.47
N TYR A 264 16.29 -36.07 -11.05
CA TYR A 264 17.24 -35.33 -10.23
C TYR A 264 16.87 -35.26 -8.75
N ASN A 265 15.72 -35.85 -8.36
CA ASN A 265 15.18 -35.86 -6.99
C ASN A 265 15.10 -34.45 -6.37
N LEU A 266 14.58 -33.49 -7.15
CA LEU A 266 14.42 -32.10 -6.74
C LEU A 266 13.08 -31.53 -7.21
N TRP A 267 12.64 -30.44 -6.57
CA TRP A 267 11.51 -29.64 -7.02
C TRP A 267 12.02 -28.52 -7.92
N GLU A 268 11.46 -28.46 -9.12
CA GLU A 268 11.77 -27.42 -10.12
C GLU A 268 10.71 -26.32 -10.05
N ASP A 269 11.17 -25.08 -10.04
CA ASP A 269 10.29 -23.91 -10.16
C ASP A 269 9.83 -23.77 -11.61
N MET A 270 8.51 -23.84 -11.81
CA MET A 270 7.87 -23.77 -13.12
C MET A 270 7.19 -22.40 -13.36
N SER A 271 7.42 -21.42 -12.52
CA SER A 271 6.77 -20.11 -12.60
C SER A 271 7.11 -19.33 -13.89
N GLU A 272 8.25 -19.66 -14.54
CA GLU A 272 8.65 -19.09 -15.83
C GLU A 272 8.16 -19.92 -17.03
N ASN A 273 7.54 -21.10 -16.80
CA ASN A 273 7.02 -21.92 -17.88
C ASN A 273 5.57 -21.53 -18.20
N GLU A 274 5.36 -20.81 -19.28
CA GLU A 274 4.06 -20.26 -19.69
C GLU A 274 2.95 -21.32 -19.76
N ALA A 275 3.24 -22.49 -20.36
CA ALA A 275 2.24 -23.56 -20.51
C ALA A 275 1.85 -24.16 -19.16
N TYR A 276 2.81 -24.33 -18.27
CA TYR A 276 2.59 -24.82 -16.93
C TYR A 276 1.83 -23.78 -16.09
N LEU A 277 2.29 -22.54 -16.12
CA LEU A 277 1.66 -21.41 -15.41
C LEU A 277 0.20 -21.21 -15.82
N LYS A 278 -0.11 -21.38 -17.11
CA LYS A 278 -1.50 -21.34 -17.58
C LYS A 278 -2.35 -22.44 -16.97
N THR A 279 -1.81 -23.64 -16.82
CA THR A 279 -2.51 -24.75 -16.17
C THR A 279 -2.75 -24.46 -14.69
N VAL A 280 -1.74 -23.93 -13.99
CA VAL A 280 -1.86 -23.52 -12.59
C VAL A 280 -2.91 -22.41 -12.46
N PHE A 281 -2.86 -21.39 -13.33
CA PHE A 281 -3.82 -20.30 -13.33
C PHE A 281 -5.26 -20.79 -13.47
N ASP A 282 -5.53 -21.69 -14.43
CA ASP A 282 -6.88 -22.21 -14.67
C ASP A 282 -7.42 -23.05 -13.49
N GLN A 283 -6.55 -23.65 -12.68
CA GLN A 283 -6.90 -24.47 -11.51
C GLN A 283 -6.92 -23.69 -10.20
N SER A 284 -6.29 -22.52 -10.16
CA SER A 284 -6.16 -21.68 -8.97
C SER A 284 -7.49 -21.02 -8.55
N GLU A 285 -7.54 -20.60 -7.29
CA GLU A 285 -8.70 -19.91 -6.70
C GLU A 285 -9.01 -18.60 -7.44
N GLU A 286 -10.27 -18.42 -7.82
CA GLU A 286 -10.73 -17.20 -8.48
C GLU A 286 -10.89 -16.07 -7.48
N LEU A 287 -10.26 -14.93 -7.79
CA LEU A 287 -10.44 -13.67 -7.08
C LEU A 287 -11.38 -12.78 -7.91
N GLN A 288 -12.39 -12.23 -7.28
CA GLN A 288 -13.41 -11.43 -7.93
C GLN A 288 -13.40 -9.98 -7.42
N ILE A 289 -13.33 -9.02 -8.32
CA ILE A 289 -13.53 -7.61 -8.00
C ILE A 289 -15.05 -7.35 -7.92
N VAL A 290 -15.52 -6.77 -6.79
CA VAL A 290 -16.95 -6.58 -6.47
C VAL A 290 -17.35 -5.13 -6.27
#